data_83f87d35ec8f2bd074c28da77d1fa2a2
#
_entry.id   83f87d35ec8f2bd074c28da77d1fa2a2
#
_cell.length_a   1.000
_cell.length_b   1.000
_cell.length_c   1.000
_cell.angle_alpha   90.00
_cell.angle_beta   90.00
_cell.angle_gamma   90.00
#
_symmetry.space_group_name_H-M   'P 1'
#
loop_
_entity.id
_entity.type
_entity.pdbx_description
1 polymer ?
#
loop_
_entity_poly.entity_id
_entity_poly.type
_entity_poly.pdbx_seq_one_letter_code
_entity_poly.pdbx_strand_id
1 'polypeptide(L)'
;GLKFRLYQNRDVEFIDARDGSGRRVYVRSLCFVLYKASCDVFPGSKLFIEHPLSGGYYCNFKKRGNEPLTDDDVNHICQRMQEIIDQDMPFRRTEATTEEAVRVFSERGFSDKVKLIETSGQIYTDYYMLGDTVDYNYGPLVPSAGYLKVWGLERLYDGLMLRVPDKNNPLKLSERVDMPRTFEMFAEKVRWDIIMRLSNAGDVNKAILRGHASELIQVSEALQEKKIVKIAE
;
A
#
# COMPACT_ATOMS: atom_id res chain seq x y z
N GLY A 1 4.18 17.27 -10.46
CA GLY A 1 3.49 17.62 -9.21
C GLY A 1 3.37 19.14 -9.06
N LEU A 2 2.56 19.63 -8.12
CA LEU A 2 2.27 21.08 -7.94
C LEU A 2 3.51 21.93 -7.67
N LYS A 3 4.59 21.37 -7.14
CA LYS A 3 5.86 22.04 -6.87
C LYS A 3 6.92 21.83 -7.97
N PHE A 4 6.55 21.19 -9.08
CA PHE A 4 7.49 21.01 -10.19
C PHE A 4 7.77 22.35 -10.87
N ARG A 5 9.03 22.75 -10.93
CA ARG A 5 9.45 23.99 -11.61
C ARG A 5 9.55 23.74 -13.09
N LEU A 6 8.88 24.61 -13.88
CA LEU A 6 8.95 24.60 -15.32
C LEU A 6 10.08 25.53 -15.77
N TYR A 7 11.09 24.99 -16.42
CA TYR A 7 12.23 25.76 -16.97
C TYR A 7 12.12 25.98 -18.47
N GLN A 8 11.17 25.31 -19.14
CA GLN A 8 10.89 25.37 -20.57
C GLN A 8 9.39 25.31 -20.81
N ASN A 9 8.95 25.68 -22.01
CA ASN A 9 7.56 25.48 -22.44
C ASN A 9 7.20 24.00 -22.33
N ARG A 10 6.08 23.68 -21.71
CA ARG A 10 5.55 22.33 -21.53
C ARG A 10 4.06 22.33 -21.74
N ASP A 11 3.57 21.28 -22.38
CA ASP A 11 2.14 21.00 -22.40
C ASP A 11 1.69 20.49 -21.05
N VAL A 12 0.54 20.97 -20.58
CA VAL A 12 -0.05 20.59 -19.30
C VAL A 12 -1.41 19.97 -19.57
N GLU A 13 -1.59 18.76 -19.05
CA GLU A 13 -2.85 18.04 -19.09
C GLU A 13 -3.36 17.82 -17.67
N PHE A 14 -4.66 18.04 -17.48
CA PHE A 14 -5.34 17.71 -16.23
C PHE A 14 -5.85 16.27 -16.28
N ILE A 15 -5.35 15.42 -15.40
CA ILE A 15 -5.74 14.01 -15.30
C ILE A 15 -6.56 13.77 -14.04
N ASP A 16 -7.55 12.87 -14.14
CA ASP A 16 -8.37 12.43 -13.02
C ASP A 16 -8.24 10.91 -12.77
N ALA A 17 -9.11 10.34 -11.95
CA ALA A 17 -9.08 8.92 -11.61
C ALA A 17 -9.45 7.97 -12.76
N ARG A 18 -9.86 8.46 -13.94
CA ARG A 18 -10.06 7.68 -15.17
C ARG A 18 -8.73 7.40 -15.86
N ASP A 19 -7.78 8.33 -15.75
CA ASP A 19 -6.41 8.09 -16.21
C ASP A 19 -5.69 7.13 -15.25
N GLY A 20 -4.87 6.23 -15.80
CA GLY A 20 -4.12 5.25 -15.03
C GLY A 20 -3.15 5.87 -14.02
N SER A 21 -2.56 7.04 -14.32
CA SER A 21 -1.67 7.76 -13.42
C SER A 21 -2.44 8.46 -12.33
N GLY A 22 -3.54 9.13 -12.67
CA GLY A 22 -4.45 9.76 -11.72
C GLY A 22 -5.04 8.75 -10.73
N ARG A 23 -5.48 7.58 -11.25
CA ARG A 23 -5.97 6.48 -10.41
C ARG A 23 -4.91 5.99 -9.41
N ARG A 24 -3.65 5.81 -9.84
CA ARG A 24 -2.56 5.42 -8.94
C ARG A 24 -2.31 6.47 -7.84
N VAL A 25 -2.38 7.74 -8.17
CA VAL A 25 -2.28 8.84 -7.19
C VAL A 25 -3.42 8.76 -6.18
N TYR A 26 -4.66 8.61 -6.66
CA TYR A 26 -5.83 8.50 -5.81
C TYR A 26 -5.74 7.31 -4.84
N VAL A 27 -5.48 6.12 -5.37
CA VAL A 27 -5.39 4.88 -4.57
C VAL A 27 -4.29 4.96 -3.52
N ARG A 28 -3.08 5.42 -3.88
CA ARG A 28 -1.99 5.60 -2.91
C ARG A 28 -2.36 6.54 -1.78
N SER A 29 -3.00 7.65 -2.10
CA SER A 29 -3.45 8.61 -1.12
C SER A 29 -4.52 8.02 -0.18
N LEU A 30 -5.45 7.25 -0.75
CA LEU A 30 -6.48 6.56 0.01
C LEU A 30 -5.89 5.48 0.94
N CYS A 31 -4.90 4.72 0.47
CA CYS A 31 -4.16 3.76 1.29
C CYS A 31 -3.46 4.45 2.47
N PHE A 32 -2.92 5.65 2.26
CA PHE A 32 -2.27 6.39 3.35
C PHE A 32 -3.30 6.93 4.37
N VAL A 33 -4.49 7.34 3.93
CA VAL A 33 -5.58 7.70 4.86
C VAL A 33 -6.02 6.49 5.67
N LEU A 34 -6.19 5.32 5.04
CA LEU A 34 -6.50 4.07 5.73
C LEU A 34 -5.42 3.71 6.76
N TYR A 35 -4.15 3.84 6.38
CA TYR A 35 -3.03 3.56 7.28
C TYR A 35 -3.04 4.49 8.50
N LYS A 36 -3.19 5.82 8.28
CA LYS A 36 -3.31 6.77 9.39
C LYS A 36 -4.50 6.45 10.29
N ALA A 37 -5.69 6.26 9.71
CA ALA A 37 -6.88 5.94 10.48
C ALA A 37 -6.70 4.66 11.31
N SER A 38 -6.06 3.63 10.74
CA SER A 38 -5.74 2.38 11.44
C SER A 38 -4.79 2.61 12.62
N CYS A 39 -3.78 3.46 12.46
CA CYS A 39 -2.85 3.81 13.54
C CYS A 39 -3.51 4.64 14.64
N ASP A 40 -4.40 5.56 14.28
CA ASP A 40 -5.11 6.44 15.22
C ASP A 40 -6.10 5.64 16.09
N VAL A 41 -6.85 4.71 15.47
CA VAL A 41 -7.85 3.89 16.17
C VAL A 41 -7.21 2.74 16.94
N PHE A 42 -6.20 2.11 16.35
CA PHE A 42 -5.51 0.95 16.93
C PHE A 42 -3.98 1.17 16.99
N PRO A 43 -3.49 1.91 17.99
CA PRO A 43 -2.05 2.14 18.14
C PRO A 43 -1.27 0.83 18.23
N GLY A 44 -0.22 0.71 17.39
CA GLY A 44 0.60 -0.50 17.30
C GLY A 44 0.01 -1.61 16.42
N SER A 45 -1.09 -1.36 15.72
CA SER A 45 -1.58 -2.25 14.65
C SER A 45 -0.62 -2.26 13.46
N LYS A 46 -0.74 -3.31 12.63
CA LYS A 46 0.00 -3.46 11.38
C LYS A 46 -0.98 -3.54 10.23
N LEU A 47 -0.76 -2.74 9.20
CA LEU A 47 -1.54 -2.73 7.97
C LEU A 47 -0.61 -2.95 6.78
N PHE A 48 -0.91 -3.96 5.98
CA PHE A 48 -0.22 -4.24 4.72
C PHE A 48 -1.22 -4.21 3.57
N ILE A 49 -0.99 -3.35 2.59
CA ILE A 49 -1.77 -3.34 1.35
C ILE A 49 -1.19 -4.45 0.46
N GLU A 50 -1.93 -5.52 0.28
CA GLU A 50 -1.37 -6.71 -0.36
C GLU A 50 -1.70 -6.77 -1.85
N HIS A 51 -2.95 -7.00 -2.21
CA HIS A 51 -3.29 -7.32 -3.60
C HIS A 51 -4.48 -6.52 -4.11
N PRO A 52 -4.46 -6.12 -5.39
CA PRO A 52 -5.69 -5.71 -6.04
C PRO A 52 -6.64 -6.91 -6.09
N LEU A 53 -7.83 -6.73 -5.58
CA LEU A 53 -8.93 -7.67 -5.67
C LEU A 53 -10.11 -6.95 -6.28
N SER A 54 -11.03 -7.68 -6.90
CA SER A 54 -12.16 -7.08 -7.64
C SER A 54 -12.78 -5.87 -6.94
N GLY A 55 -12.68 -4.72 -7.57
CA GLY A 55 -13.24 -3.45 -7.07
C GLY A 55 -12.45 -2.74 -5.99
N GLY A 56 -11.24 -3.21 -5.62
CA GLY A 56 -10.40 -2.56 -4.61
C GLY A 56 -9.10 -3.28 -4.29
N TYR A 57 -8.70 -3.21 -3.03
CA TYR A 57 -7.44 -3.79 -2.52
C TYR A 57 -7.71 -4.55 -1.23
N TYR A 58 -7.25 -5.80 -1.18
CA TYR A 58 -7.19 -6.53 0.08
C TYR A 58 -6.04 -5.99 0.93
N CYS A 59 -6.35 -5.73 2.19
CA CYS A 59 -5.42 -5.20 3.17
C CYS A 59 -5.38 -6.14 4.37
N ASN A 60 -4.20 -6.69 4.64
CA ASN A 60 -3.97 -7.50 5.83
C ASN A 60 -3.80 -6.57 7.03
N PHE A 61 -4.77 -6.60 7.93
CA PHE A 61 -4.79 -5.77 9.13
C PHE A 61 -4.67 -6.64 10.37
N LYS A 62 -3.70 -6.32 11.22
CA LYS A 62 -3.47 -7.04 12.49
C LYS A 62 -3.45 -6.07 13.65
N LYS A 63 -4.37 -6.26 14.60
CA LYS A 63 -4.34 -5.55 15.87
C LYS A 63 -3.16 -6.00 16.72
N ARG A 64 -2.73 -5.12 17.61
CA ARG A 64 -1.74 -5.49 18.63
C ARG A 64 -2.30 -6.66 19.47
N GLY A 65 -1.53 -7.74 19.60
CA GLY A 65 -2.00 -8.95 20.31
C GLY A 65 -2.70 -9.98 19.41
N ASN A 66 -2.80 -9.75 18.10
CA ASN A 66 -3.46 -10.65 17.14
C ASN A 66 -4.95 -10.94 17.46
N GLU A 67 -5.64 -10.01 18.10
CA GLU A 67 -7.08 -10.10 18.28
C GLU A 67 -7.80 -10.11 16.92
N PRO A 68 -8.90 -10.87 16.78
CA PRO A 68 -9.66 -10.90 15.54
C PRO A 68 -10.26 -9.52 15.22
N LEU A 69 -10.35 -9.22 13.93
CA LEU A 69 -10.99 -8.01 13.41
C LEU A 69 -12.51 -8.19 13.48
N THR A 70 -13.21 -7.21 14.07
CA THR A 70 -14.68 -7.17 14.15
C THR A 70 -15.26 -6.13 13.17
N ASP A 71 -16.57 -6.20 12.91
CA ASP A 71 -17.24 -5.21 12.08
C ASP A 71 -17.28 -3.83 12.76
N ASP A 72 -17.34 -3.78 14.09
CA ASP A 72 -17.24 -2.53 14.87
C ASP A 72 -15.86 -1.88 14.71
N ASP A 73 -14.79 -2.67 14.68
CA ASP A 73 -13.45 -2.17 14.42
C ASP A 73 -13.38 -1.50 13.05
N VAL A 74 -13.98 -2.13 12.02
CA VAL A 74 -14.05 -1.56 10.67
C VAL A 74 -14.83 -0.26 10.64
N ASN A 75 -15.96 -0.19 11.36
CA ASN A 75 -16.76 1.02 11.48
C ASN A 75 -15.97 2.17 12.14
N HIS A 76 -15.19 1.90 13.18
CA HIS A 76 -14.33 2.90 13.81
C HIS A 76 -13.24 3.41 12.86
N ILE A 77 -12.62 2.51 12.09
CA ILE A 77 -11.63 2.91 11.07
C ILE A 77 -12.32 3.75 9.97
N CYS A 78 -13.50 3.35 9.50
CA CYS A 78 -14.29 4.11 8.52
C CYS A 78 -14.59 5.52 9.03
N GLN A 79 -15.08 5.64 10.25
CA GLN A 79 -15.38 6.93 10.86
C GLN A 79 -14.11 7.82 10.91
N ARG A 80 -12.99 7.25 11.33
CA ARG A 80 -11.72 7.99 11.39
C ARG A 80 -11.21 8.41 10.02
N MET A 81 -11.34 7.55 9.00
CA MET A 81 -11.02 7.91 7.62
C MET A 81 -11.88 9.09 7.15
N GLN A 82 -13.19 9.06 7.42
CA GLN A 82 -14.08 10.15 7.04
C GLN A 82 -13.71 11.46 7.73
N GLU A 83 -13.38 11.43 9.02
CA GLU A 83 -12.91 12.62 9.75
C GLU A 83 -11.65 13.23 9.13
N ILE A 84 -10.67 12.41 8.76
CA ILE A 84 -9.43 12.85 8.09
C ILE A 84 -9.75 13.51 6.75
N ILE A 85 -10.69 12.95 5.99
CA ILE A 85 -11.11 13.46 4.68
C ILE A 85 -11.88 14.77 4.83
N ASP A 86 -12.79 14.86 5.80
CA ASP A 86 -13.62 16.05 6.04
C ASP A 86 -12.80 17.22 6.59
N GLN A 87 -11.75 16.93 7.37
CA GLN A 87 -10.76 17.92 7.81
C GLN A 87 -9.84 18.40 6.67
N ASP A 88 -9.93 17.79 5.51
CA ASP A 88 -9.08 18.08 4.35
C ASP A 88 -7.58 18.12 4.69
N MET A 89 -7.11 17.13 5.47
CA MET A 89 -5.73 17.08 5.95
C MET A 89 -4.72 17.08 4.79
N PRO A 90 -3.70 17.96 4.79
CA PRO A 90 -2.73 18.03 3.70
C PRO A 90 -1.73 16.88 3.74
N PHE A 91 -1.41 16.32 2.57
CA PHE A 91 -0.27 15.42 2.38
C PHE A 91 1.01 16.25 2.20
N ARG A 92 1.91 16.19 3.15
CA ARG A 92 3.18 16.93 3.12
C ARG A 92 4.30 16.01 2.64
N ARG A 93 4.84 16.30 1.44
CA ARG A 93 6.03 15.63 0.93
C ARG A 93 7.27 16.27 1.55
N THR A 94 8.16 15.45 2.05
CA THR A 94 9.47 15.83 2.59
C THR A 94 10.54 15.10 1.79
N GLU A 95 11.50 15.86 1.26
CA GLU A 95 12.73 15.34 0.69
C GLU A 95 13.80 15.39 1.79
N ALA A 96 14.39 14.24 2.07
CA ALA A 96 15.41 14.10 3.09
C ALA A 96 16.59 13.28 2.55
N THR A 97 17.75 13.35 3.21
CA THR A 97 18.80 12.37 2.93
C THR A 97 18.32 10.97 3.30
N THR A 98 18.86 9.96 2.62
CA THR A 98 18.51 8.56 2.94
C THR A 98 18.77 8.23 4.40
N GLU A 99 19.85 8.75 4.98
CA GLU A 99 20.19 8.57 6.40
C GLU A 99 19.15 9.19 7.34
N GLU A 100 18.68 10.40 7.04
CA GLU A 100 17.61 11.04 7.81
C GLU A 100 16.28 10.29 7.70
N ALA A 101 15.92 9.82 6.50
CA ALA A 101 14.74 9.01 6.28
C ALA A 101 14.82 7.71 7.09
N VAL A 102 15.96 6.99 7.02
CA VAL A 102 16.21 5.77 7.81
C VAL A 102 16.02 6.04 9.30
N ARG A 103 16.54 7.15 9.82
CA ARG A 103 16.36 7.53 11.24
C ARG A 103 14.88 7.73 11.58
N VAL A 104 14.16 8.51 10.77
CA VAL A 104 12.73 8.81 10.97
C VAL A 104 11.88 7.53 11.00
N PHE A 105 12.14 6.58 10.10
CA PHE A 105 11.42 5.31 10.05
C PHE A 105 11.87 4.32 11.14
N SER A 106 13.14 4.32 11.52
CA SER A 106 13.68 3.49 12.62
C SER A 106 13.08 3.88 13.97
N GLU A 107 13.02 5.17 14.28
CA GLU A 107 12.43 5.70 15.51
C GLU A 107 10.94 5.31 15.68
N ARG A 108 10.24 5.07 14.56
CA ARG A 108 8.85 4.63 14.52
C ARG A 108 8.66 3.11 14.41
N GLY A 109 9.76 2.36 14.37
CA GLY A 109 9.74 0.89 14.34
C GLY A 109 9.40 0.27 12.96
N PHE A 110 9.53 1.03 11.87
CA PHE A 110 9.24 0.57 10.50
C PHE A 110 10.44 -0.15 9.86
N SER A 111 10.78 -1.30 10.39
CA SER A 111 11.96 -2.07 9.95
C SER A 111 11.92 -2.51 8.47
N ASP A 112 10.75 -2.75 7.92
CA ASP A 112 10.52 -3.07 6.51
C ASP A 112 10.80 -1.86 5.60
N LYS A 113 10.36 -0.67 6.00
CA LYS A 113 10.63 0.59 5.30
C LYS A 113 12.12 0.96 5.36
N VAL A 114 12.73 0.79 6.54
CA VAL A 114 14.18 0.99 6.70
C VAL A 114 14.96 0.11 5.74
N LYS A 115 14.68 -1.20 5.69
CA LYS A 115 15.33 -2.12 4.75
C LYS A 115 15.14 -1.68 3.28
N LEU A 116 13.92 -1.26 2.92
CA LEU A 116 13.62 -0.81 1.57
C LEU A 116 14.43 0.44 1.20
N ILE A 117 14.49 1.42 2.09
CA ILE A 117 15.22 2.68 1.89
C ILE A 117 16.72 2.44 1.81
N GLU A 118 17.31 1.67 2.72
CA GLU A 118 18.74 1.32 2.73
C GLU A 118 19.17 0.57 1.46
N THR A 119 18.28 -0.28 0.91
CA THR A 119 18.58 -1.07 -0.30
C THR A 119 18.24 -0.38 -1.61
N SER A 120 17.69 0.84 -1.56
CA SER A 120 17.31 1.60 -2.76
C SER A 120 18.50 2.15 -3.54
N GLY A 121 19.66 2.34 -2.89
CA GLY A 121 20.83 2.99 -3.47
C GLY A 121 20.69 4.49 -3.74
N GLN A 122 19.64 5.13 -3.23
CA GLN A 122 19.36 6.54 -3.42
C GLN A 122 20.05 7.38 -2.33
N ILE A 123 20.55 8.56 -2.71
CA ILE A 123 21.14 9.53 -1.77
C ILE A 123 20.03 10.33 -1.04
N TYR A 124 18.94 10.62 -1.74
CA TYR A 124 17.78 11.32 -1.22
C TYR A 124 16.55 10.44 -1.31
N THR A 125 15.72 10.52 -0.31
CA THR A 125 14.48 9.75 -0.20
C THR A 125 13.33 10.69 0.11
N ASP A 126 12.28 10.62 -0.70
CA ASP A 126 11.03 11.30 -0.42
C ASP A 126 10.13 10.46 0.48
N TYR A 127 9.59 11.07 1.50
CA TYR A 127 8.50 10.47 2.26
C TYR A 127 7.35 11.47 2.45
N TYR A 128 6.20 10.96 2.86
CA TYR A 128 5.02 11.78 3.07
C TYR A 128 4.60 11.77 4.53
N MET A 129 3.97 12.88 4.94
CA MET A 129 3.35 13.05 6.25
C MET A 129 1.87 13.37 6.06
N LEU A 130 1.03 12.74 6.88
CA LEU A 130 -0.38 13.05 7.05
C LEU A 130 -0.62 13.24 8.56
N GLY A 131 -0.69 14.51 8.98
CA GLY A 131 -0.60 14.85 10.41
C GLY A 131 0.74 14.41 11.00
N ASP A 132 0.70 13.57 12.02
CA ASP A 132 1.86 12.99 12.72
C ASP A 132 2.33 11.64 12.13
N THR A 133 1.54 11.05 11.23
CA THR A 133 1.85 9.76 10.60
C THR A 133 2.74 9.97 9.39
N VAL A 134 3.79 9.14 9.27
CA VAL A 134 4.72 9.13 8.13
C VAL A 134 4.58 7.84 7.34
N ASP A 135 4.73 7.92 6.02
CA ASP A 135 4.86 6.74 5.17
C ASP A 135 5.73 7.03 3.95
N TYR A 136 6.34 5.96 3.44
CA TYR A 136 7.09 5.96 2.19
C TYR A 136 6.17 5.59 1.04
N ASN A 137 6.00 6.51 0.09
CA ASN A 137 5.14 6.31 -1.07
C ASN A 137 5.91 6.48 -2.38
N TYR A 138 5.80 5.50 -3.25
CA TYR A 138 6.44 5.50 -4.56
C TYR A 138 5.66 6.39 -5.55
N GLY A 139 5.92 7.69 -5.51
CA GLY A 139 5.33 8.69 -6.39
C GLY A 139 4.35 9.64 -5.71
N PRO A 140 3.72 10.55 -6.46
CA PRO A 140 2.91 11.63 -5.92
C PRO A 140 1.61 11.14 -5.28
N LEU A 141 1.16 11.89 -4.28
CA LEU A 141 -0.16 11.81 -3.66
C LEU A 141 -1.01 13.01 -4.08
N VAL A 142 -2.32 12.97 -3.79
CA VAL A 142 -3.19 14.14 -3.93
C VAL A 142 -2.74 15.25 -2.96
N PRO A 143 -3.09 16.52 -3.20
CA PRO A 143 -2.67 17.61 -2.33
C PRO A 143 -3.14 17.49 -0.88
N SER A 144 -4.39 17.03 -0.69
CA SER A 144 -5.01 16.86 0.61
C SER A 144 -6.06 15.75 0.59
N ALA A 145 -6.47 15.28 1.77
CA ALA A 145 -7.41 14.17 1.91
C ALA A 145 -8.81 14.47 1.37
N GLY A 146 -9.21 15.73 1.34
CA GLY A 146 -10.50 16.17 0.82
C GLY A 146 -10.76 15.86 -0.66
N TYR A 147 -9.74 15.50 -1.43
CA TYR A 147 -9.89 14.99 -2.81
C TYR A 147 -10.44 13.57 -2.87
N LEU A 148 -10.42 12.82 -1.77
CA LEU A 148 -10.78 11.40 -1.71
C LEU A 148 -12.27 11.22 -1.41
N LYS A 149 -13.14 11.55 -2.36
CA LYS A 149 -14.61 11.59 -2.16
C LYS A 149 -15.29 10.23 -2.30
N VAL A 150 -14.73 9.30 -3.08
CA VAL A 150 -15.37 8.02 -3.40
C VAL A 150 -14.49 6.88 -2.92
N TRP A 151 -14.89 6.25 -1.84
CA TRP A 151 -14.18 5.11 -1.25
C TRP A 151 -15.15 4.28 -0.40
N GLY A 152 -14.75 3.09 -0.04
CA GLY A 152 -15.45 2.25 0.92
C GLY A 152 -14.45 1.35 1.63
N LEU A 153 -14.82 0.90 2.82
CA LEU A 153 -14.04 -0.06 3.59
C LEU A 153 -15.01 -1.11 4.15
N GLU A 154 -14.67 -2.36 3.98
CA GLU A 154 -15.45 -3.48 4.49
C GLU A 154 -14.54 -4.57 5.03
N ARG A 155 -15.06 -5.40 5.92
CA ARG A 155 -14.34 -6.59 6.35
C ARG A 155 -14.38 -7.63 5.24
N LEU A 156 -13.23 -8.24 4.96
CA LEU A 156 -13.11 -9.34 4.03
C LEU A 156 -12.18 -10.40 4.62
N TYR A 157 -12.71 -11.58 4.90
CA TYR A 157 -12.03 -12.66 5.61
C TYR A 157 -11.46 -12.19 6.96
N ASP A 158 -10.15 -12.28 7.15
CA ASP A 158 -9.39 -11.85 8.33
C ASP A 158 -8.79 -10.44 8.21
N GLY A 159 -9.09 -9.73 7.11
CA GLY A 159 -8.56 -8.40 6.81
C GLY A 159 -9.63 -7.41 6.35
N LEU A 160 -9.17 -6.39 5.64
CA LEU A 160 -9.97 -5.29 5.13
C LEU A 160 -9.99 -5.29 3.60
N MET A 161 -11.11 -4.91 3.03
CA MET A 161 -11.25 -4.60 1.61
C MET A 161 -11.41 -3.09 1.44
N LEU A 162 -10.37 -2.43 0.94
CA LEU A 162 -10.43 -1.02 0.57
C LEU A 162 -11.02 -0.89 -0.83
N ARG A 163 -12.25 -0.39 -0.91
CA ARG A 163 -12.98 -0.15 -2.16
C ARG A 163 -12.53 1.18 -2.79
N VAL A 164 -12.36 1.18 -4.08
CA VAL A 164 -11.87 2.34 -4.84
C VAL A 164 -12.85 2.75 -5.93
N PRO A 165 -12.75 3.98 -6.47
CA PRO A 165 -13.61 4.44 -7.56
C PRO A 165 -13.57 3.51 -8.76
N ASP A 166 -14.68 3.40 -9.49
CA ASP A 166 -14.72 2.73 -10.77
C ASP A 166 -13.86 3.46 -11.82
N LYS A 167 -13.21 2.71 -12.70
CA LYS A 167 -12.33 3.27 -13.71
C LYS A 167 -13.06 4.13 -14.73
N ASN A 168 -14.27 3.71 -15.11
CA ASN A 168 -15.06 4.39 -16.14
C ASN A 168 -15.95 5.48 -15.54
N ASN A 169 -16.35 5.31 -14.27
CA ASN A 169 -17.15 6.28 -13.55
C ASN A 169 -16.59 6.55 -12.15
N PRO A 170 -15.63 7.47 -12.00
CA PRO A 170 -14.98 7.77 -10.72
C PRO A 170 -15.89 8.33 -9.61
N LEU A 171 -17.14 8.64 -9.94
CA LEU A 171 -18.16 9.08 -8.96
C LEU A 171 -18.87 7.90 -8.27
N LYS A 172 -18.56 6.67 -8.69
CA LYS A 172 -19.13 5.44 -8.09
C LYS A 172 -17.99 4.50 -7.67
N LEU A 173 -18.30 3.64 -6.72
CA LEU A 173 -17.41 2.53 -6.37
C LEU A 173 -17.39 1.49 -7.48
N SER A 174 -16.22 0.88 -7.70
CA SER A 174 -16.08 -0.28 -8.58
C SER A 174 -17.03 -1.40 -8.12
N GLU A 175 -17.62 -2.14 -9.05
CA GLU A 175 -18.38 -3.33 -8.72
C GLU A 175 -17.48 -4.39 -8.10
N ARG A 176 -18.02 -5.09 -7.11
CA ARG A 176 -17.35 -6.21 -6.48
C ARG A 176 -17.80 -7.51 -7.12
N VAL A 177 -16.82 -8.30 -7.53
CA VAL A 177 -17.03 -9.69 -7.94
C VAL A 177 -16.30 -10.57 -6.94
N ASP A 178 -16.98 -11.52 -6.32
CA ASP A 178 -16.34 -12.47 -5.41
C ASP A 178 -15.37 -13.37 -6.18
N MET A 179 -14.12 -13.41 -5.73
CA MET A 179 -13.03 -14.16 -6.34
C MET A 179 -12.34 -15.08 -5.31
N PRO A 180 -13.03 -16.08 -4.75
CA PRO A 180 -12.48 -16.91 -3.68
C PRO A 180 -11.21 -17.64 -4.11
N ARG A 181 -11.16 -18.17 -5.35
CA ARG A 181 -9.97 -18.86 -5.89
C ARG A 181 -8.77 -17.91 -5.99
N THR A 182 -8.99 -16.66 -6.37
CA THR A 182 -7.92 -15.66 -6.43
C THR A 182 -7.38 -15.37 -5.03
N PHE A 183 -8.25 -15.26 -4.03
CA PHE A 183 -7.83 -15.07 -2.64
C PHE A 183 -7.02 -16.27 -2.11
N GLU A 184 -7.45 -17.50 -2.37
CA GLU A 184 -6.70 -18.71 -2.01
C GLU A 184 -5.30 -18.72 -2.62
N MET A 185 -5.17 -18.33 -3.90
CA MET A 185 -3.87 -18.21 -4.57
C MET A 185 -2.96 -17.18 -3.87
N PHE A 186 -3.50 -16.06 -3.44
CA PHE A 186 -2.72 -15.05 -2.72
C PHE A 186 -2.32 -15.53 -1.33
N ALA A 187 -3.21 -16.19 -0.61
CA ALA A 187 -2.89 -16.78 0.69
C ALA A 187 -1.76 -17.83 0.59
N GLU A 188 -1.78 -18.64 -0.47
CA GLU A 188 -0.70 -19.57 -0.75
C GLU A 188 0.62 -18.86 -1.06
N LYS A 189 0.58 -17.79 -1.89
CA LYS A 189 1.77 -16.99 -2.19
C LYS A 189 2.39 -16.40 -0.91
N VAL A 190 1.59 -15.82 -0.02
CA VAL A 190 2.07 -15.27 1.25
C VAL A 190 2.75 -16.35 2.11
N ARG A 191 2.22 -17.57 2.14
CA ARG A 191 2.86 -18.69 2.85
C ARG A 191 4.25 -19.01 2.26
N TRP A 192 4.39 -18.99 0.93
CA TRP A 192 5.67 -19.19 0.27
C TRP A 192 6.66 -18.07 0.53
N ASP A 193 6.21 -16.82 0.49
CA ASP A 193 7.05 -15.65 0.81
C ASP A 193 7.63 -15.75 2.23
N ILE A 194 6.83 -16.22 3.19
CA ILE A 194 7.28 -16.47 4.57
C ILE A 194 8.34 -17.58 4.62
N ILE A 195 8.10 -18.71 3.94
CA ILE A 195 9.04 -19.84 3.89
C ILE A 195 10.37 -19.42 3.27
N MET A 196 10.33 -18.64 2.19
CA MET A 196 11.52 -18.11 1.51
C MET A 196 12.16 -16.92 2.24
N ARG A 197 11.55 -16.41 3.33
CA ARG A 197 11.97 -15.20 4.04
C ARG A 197 12.01 -13.94 3.17
N LEU A 198 11.07 -13.83 2.25
CA LEU A 198 10.91 -12.72 1.30
C LEU A 198 9.59 -12.00 1.56
N SER A 199 9.35 -11.61 2.80
CA SER A 199 8.06 -11.06 3.23
C SER A 199 7.78 -9.64 2.71
N ASN A 200 8.79 -8.95 2.20
CA ASN A 200 8.66 -7.60 1.65
C ASN A 200 9.74 -7.29 0.60
N ALA A 201 9.56 -6.19 -0.14
CA ALA A 201 10.47 -5.79 -1.21
C ALA A 201 11.91 -5.54 -0.72
N GLY A 202 12.10 -5.06 0.52
CA GLY A 202 13.41 -4.88 1.12
C GLY A 202 14.16 -6.22 1.34
N ASP A 203 13.43 -7.28 1.69
CA ASP A 203 14.03 -8.62 1.82
C ASP A 203 14.49 -9.15 0.45
N VAL A 204 13.68 -8.94 -0.60
CA VAL A 204 14.05 -9.30 -1.99
C VAL A 204 15.29 -8.53 -2.44
N ASN A 205 15.31 -7.22 -2.27
CA ASN A 205 16.47 -6.38 -2.62
C ASN A 205 17.72 -6.85 -1.89
N LYS A 206 17.62 -7.14 -0.61
CA LYS A 206 18.74 -7.64 0.20
C LYS A 206 19.26 -8.99 -0.28
N ALA A 207 18.38 -9.90 -0.71
CA ALA A 207 18.78 -11.17 -1.27
C ALA A 207 19.49 -11.00 -2.63
N ILE A 208 19.01 -10.09 -3.49
CA ILE A 208 19.64 -9.73 -4.77
C ILE A 208 21.04 -9.15 -4.54
N LEU A 209 21.19 -8.19 -3.61
CA LEU A 209 22.48 -7.58 -3.27
C LEU A 209 23.49 -8.59 -2.71
N ARG A 210 23.02 -9.69 -2.11
CA ARG A 210 23.84 -10.79 -1.61
C ARG A 210 24.21 -11.85 -2.67
N GLY A 211 23.75 -11.67 -3.90
CA GLY A 211 24.04 -12.60 -5.01
C GLY A 211 23.09 -13.80 -5.12
N HIS A 212 22.00 -13.85 -4.34
CA HIS A 212 21.04 -14.97 -4.33
C HIS A 212 19.93 -14.86 -5.38
N ALA A 213 20.02 -13.94 -6.33
CA ALA A 213 18.98 -13.72 -7.34
C ALA A 213 18.68 -14.98 -8.17
N SER A 214 19.71 -15.69 -8.61
CA SER A 214 19.56 -16.92 -9.42
C SER A 214 18.87 -18.03 -8.64
N GLU A 215 19.22 -18.23 -7.38
CA GLU A 215 18.58 -19.22 -6.50
C GLU A 215 17.09 -18.93 -6.30
N LEU A 216 16.75 -17.64 -6.10
CA LEU A 216 15.35 -17.23 -5.95
C LEU A 216 14.53 -17.49 -7.22
N ILE A 217 15.11 -17.23 -8.39
CA ILE A 217 14.45 -17.50 -9.68
C ILE A 217 14.20 -19.01 -9.82
N GLN A 218 15.22 -19.84 -9.62
CA GLN A 218 15.10 -21.30 -9.73
C GLN A 218 14.05 -21.88 -8.78
N VAL A 219 14.02 -21.42 -7.52
CA VAL A 219 13.00 -21.86 -6.55
C VAL A 219 11.61 -21.43 -6.99
N SER A 220 11.46 -20.20 -7.49
CA SER A 220 10.17 -19.67 -7.95
C SER A 220 9.65 -20.44 -9.17
N GLU A 221 10.52 -20.76 -10.13
CA GLU A 221 10.20 -21.56 -11.32
C GLU A 221 9.79 -22.98 -10.95
N ALA A 222 10.52 -23.65 -10.06
CA ALA A 222 10.20 -24.98 -9.58
C ALA A 222 8.83 -25.06 -8.85
N LEU A 223 8.52 -24.02 -8.06
CA LEU A 223 7.22 -23.91 -7.39
C LEU A 223 6.08 -23.69 -8.39
N GLN A 224 6.31 -22.87 -9.40
CA GLN A 224 5.33 -22.60 -10.46
C GLN A 224 5.07 -23.88 -11.27
N GLU A 225 6.10 -24.61 -11.67
CA GLU A 225 5.99 -25.87 -12.39
C GLU A 225 5.18 -26.91 -11.60
N LYS A 226 5.51 -27.12 -10.32
CA LYS A 226 4.77 -28.00 -9.42
C LYS A 226 3.28 -27.65 -9.33
N LYS A 227 2.98 -26.34 -9.34
CA LYS A 227 1.60 -25.85 -9.28
C LYS A 227 0.85 -26.11 -10.59
N ILE A 228 1.49 -25.92 -11.74
CA ILE A 228 0.92 -26.20 -13.05
C ILE A 228 0.57 -27.69 -13.16
N VAL A 229 1.50 -28.58 -12.78
CA VAL A 229 1.26 -30.05 -12.77
C VAL A 229 0.05 -30.39 -11.90
N LYS A 230 -0.02 -29.85 -10.67
CA LYS A 230 -1.15 -30.12 -9.75
C LYS A 230 -2.51 -29.61 -10.26
N ILE A 231 -2.53 -28.62 -11.15
CA ILE A 231 -3.78 -28.12 -11.76
C ILE A 231 -4.18 -28.97 -12.96
N ALA A 232 -3.20 -29.58 -13.63
CA ALA A 232 -3.41 -30.44 -14.80
C ALA A 232 -3.86 -31.87 -14.47
N GLU A 233 -3.59 -32.36 -13.25
CA GLU A 233 -4.10 -33.63 -12.67
C GLU A 233 -5.56 -33.44 -12.17
#